data_8e7999894279a6f71d0c25cbd90f75e0
#
_entry.id   8e7999894279a6f71d0c25cbd90f75e0
#
_cell.length_a   1.000
_cell.length_b   1.000
_cell.length_c   1.000
_cell.angle_alpha   90.00
_cell.angle_beta   90.00
_cell.angle_gamma   90.00
#
_symmetry.space_group_name_H-M   'P 1'
#
loop_
_entity.id
_entity.type
_entity.pdbx_description
1 polymer ?
#
loop_
_entity_poly.entity_id
_entity_poly.type
_entity_poly.pdbx_seq_one_letter_code
_entity_poly.pdbx_strand_id
1 'polypeptide(L)'
;MPDTPMPGSLAAETARRRTFAIISHPDAGKTTLTEKLLLYSGAIRTAGSVKARKSDKHATSDWMDIEKQRGISVTSSAMQFEFDGYHINILDTPGHQDFSEDTYRVLVAADSAVMLIDAAKGVEAQTIKLFKVCRLRNIPIFTFVNKMDRAGKDPFSLMEEMEQVLGIRACPINWPIGTDGDFKGVYHRDTQMVELYESGDHGKTRVEKQDVPLNDPQLPELLGDRLYKRLMDEIELLDIAGDSFDLELVRKGELTPMFFGSAITNFGVEPFLTRFLEYSTPPAAHESDMGLVEADDPDFSGFIFKIQANMNPAHRDRLAFMRICSGVFTKGMTVWHSGTNKMIQLKQPQQFMADEREAVENAYPGDIIGLFDPGIFALGDSLCTGKKRRYPGIPVFAPEFFARVSSIDSLKRKQFVKGVLQLSEEGAIQTFKRPGIGFEEIIVGVVGVLQFEVLEHRLKTEYNAEIRRQQLPYRFVRWITKTPKAIEDLKLSSTSSLAKDARDRDVILFENEWSIRWALENNEGLELAETASRLG
;
A
#
# COMPACT_ATOMS: atom_id res chain seq x y z
N MET A 1 -7.95 16.56 32.82
CA MET A 1 -8.35 15.58 31.79
C MET A 1 -8.64 16.39 30.55
N PRO A 2 -8.07 16.11 29.38
CA PRO A 2 -8.49 16.78 28.16
C PRO A 2 -9.96 16.47 27.94
N ASP A 3 -10.75 17.50 27.58
CA ASP A 3 -12.19 17.38 27.33
C ASP A 3 -12.42 16.32 26.24
N THR A 4 -13.17 15.27 26.58
CA THR A 4 -13.57 14.25 25.61
C THR A 4 -14.40 14.91 24.51
N PRO A 5 -14.02 14.84 23.25
CA PRO A 5 -14.75 15.50 22.16
C PRO A 5 -16.22 15.05 22.12
N MET A 6 -17.13 15.98 21.84
CA MET A 6 -18.55 15.63 21.70
C MET A 6 -18.77 14.60 20.58
N PRO A 7 -19.56 13.54 20.80
CA PRO A 7 -19.87 12.56 19.77
C PRO A 7 -20.36 13.24 18.48
N GLY A 8 -19.84 12.82 17.33
CA GLY A 8 -20.19 13.41 16.02
C GLY A 8 -19.45 14.71 15.66
N SER A 9 -18.62 15.25 16.57
CA SER A 9 -17.74 16.37 16.22
C SER A 9 -16.60 15.92 15.30
N LEU A 10 -16.02 16.86 14.52
CA LEU A 10 -14.86 16.58 13.66
C LEU A 10 -13.74 15.91 14.45
N ALA A 11 -13.42 16.41 15.63
CA ALA A 11 -12.37 15.86 16.49
C ALA A 11 -12.68 14.42 16.96
N ALA A 12 -13.92 14.12 17.36
CA ALA A 12 -14.33 12.78 17.78
C ALA A 12 -14.27 11.79 16.61
N GLU A 13 -14.76 12.20 15.46
CA GLU A 13 -14.75 11.37 14.25
C GLU A 13 -13.33 11.13 13.75
N THR A 14 -12.45 12.13 13.80
CA THR A 14 -11.02 11.97 13.46
C THR A 14 -10.31 11.03 14.44
N ALA A 15 -10.55 11.18 15.74
CA ALA A 15 -9.88 10.38 16.77
C ALA A 15 -10.16 8.87 16.66
N ARG A 16 -11.33 8.46 16.16
CA ARG A 16 -11.69 7.05 15.99
C ARG A 16 -11.22 6.43 14.67
N ARG A 17 -10.61 7.20 13.76
CA ARG A 17 -10.15 6.69 12.45
C ARG A 17 -8.75 6.13 12.50
N ARG A 18 -8.56 5.02 11.79
CA ARG A 18 -7.27 4.38 11.59
C ARG A 18 -7.10 4.00 10.14
N THR A 19 -6.06 4.53 9.51
CA THR A 19 -5.76 4.26 8.09
C THR A 19 -4.36 3.70 7.98
N PHE A 20 -4.25 2.45 7.60
CA PHE A 20 -2.97 1.78 7.52
C PHE A 20 -2.80 0.94 6.26
N ALA A 21 -1.55 0.79 5.85
CA ALA A 21 -1.16 -0.08 4.76
C ALA A 21 -0.54 -1.38 5.30
N ILE A 22 -0.78 -2.50 4.62
CA ILE A 22 -0.10 -3.76 4.93
C ILE A 22 1.04 -3.93 3.93
N ILE A 23 2.28 -3.97 4.42
CA ILE A 23 3.49 -4.16 3.63
C ILE A 23 4.14 -5.50 3.93
N SER A 24 4.61 -6.19 2.90
CA SER A 24 5.25 -7.50 3.05
C SER A 24 6.04 -7.91 1.81
N HIS A 25 6.89 -8.91 1.99
CA HIS A 25 7.35 -9.72 0.86
C HIS A 25 6.20 -10.58 0.28
N PRO A 26 6.22 -10.96 -1.01
CA PRO A 26 5.29 -11.95 -1.56
C PRO A 26 5.22 -13.22 -0.71
N ASP A 27 4.04 -13.82 -0.61
CA ASP A 27 3.76 -15.04 0.15
C ASP A 27 3.92 -14.95 1.69
N ALA A 28 4.21 -13.79 2.27
CA ALA A 28 4.24 -13.63 3.73
C ALA A 28 2.85 -13.84 4.40
N GLY A 29 1.78 -13.85 3.60
CA GLY A 29 0.40 -14.09 4.06
C GLY A 29 -0.44 -12.83 4.19
N LYS A 30 -0.09 -11.77 3.44
CA LYS A 30 -0.78 -10.47 3.46
C LYS A 30 -2.29 -10.60 3.21
N THR A 31 -2.69 -11.14 2.08
CA THR A 31 -4.10 -11.35 1.70
C THR A 31 -4.84 -12.18 2.76
N THR A 32 -4.18 -13.21 3.33
CA THR A 32 -4.76 -14.01 4.42
C THR A 32 -4.99 -13.16 5.66
N LEU A 33 -4.01 -12.33 6.09
CA LEU A 33 -4.18 -11.45 7.25
C LEU A 33 -5.31 -10.45 7.01
N THR A 34 -5.36 -9.78 5.86
CA THR A 34 -6.42 -8.84 5.49
C THR A 34 -7.80 -9.46 5.62
N GLU A 35 -8.01 -10.68 5.09
CA GLU A 35 -9.29 -11.38 5.22
C GLU A 35 -9.62 -11.74 6.68
N LYS A 36 -8.61 -12.04 7.51
CA LYS A 36 -8.85 -12.32 8.93
C LYS A 36 -9.24 -11.04 9.70
N LEU A 37 -8.64 -9.91 9.39
CA LEU A 37 -9.06 -8.63 9.96
C LEU A 37 -10.53 -8.31 9.61
N LEU A 38 -10.95 -8.56 8.36
CA LEU A 38 -12.34 -8.45 7.94
C LEU A 38 -13.27 -9.46 8.63
N LEU A 39 -12.81 -10.69 8.90
CA LEU A 39 -13.54 -11.70 9.63
C LEU A 39 -13.79 -11.28 11.10
N TYR A 40 -12.75 -10.80 11.77
CA TYR A 40 -12.85 -10.37 13.17
C TYR A 40 -13.68 -9.09 13.34
N SER A 41 -13.70 -8.22 12.35
CA SER A 41 -14.62 -7.07 12.35
C SER A 41 -16.09 -7.46 12.09
N GLY A 42 -16.35 -8.65 11.58
CA GLY A 42 -17.69 -9.08 11.17
C GLY A 42 -18.11 -8.58 9.79
N ALA A 43 -17.22 -7.88 9.07
CA ALA A 43 -17.46 -7.42 7.70
C ALA A 43 -17.66 -8.59 6.72
N ILE A 44 -17.00 -9.71 6.98
CA ILE A 44 -17.25 -10.99 6.27
C ILE A 44 -17.59 -12.09 7.26
N ARG A 45 -18.42 -13.04 6.84
CA ARG A 45 -18.86 -14.16 7.70
C ARG A 45 -17.89 -15.33 7.71
N THR A 46 -17.18 -15.56 6.62
CA THR A 46 -16.19 -16.64 6.46
C THR A 46 -15.05 -16.17 5.61
N ALA A 47 -13.80 -16.39 6.06
CA ALA A 47 -12.62 -16.08 5.27
C ALA A 47 -12.43 -17.11 4.14
N GLY A 48 -11.99 -16.64 2.97
CA GLY A 48 -11.59 -17.48 1.85
C GLY A 48 -10.27 -18.20 2.13
N SER A 49 -10.08 -19.39 1.55
CA SER A 49 -8.81 -20.10 1.60
C SER A 49 -7.97 -19.75 0.37
N VAL A 50 -6.93 -18.98 0.54
CA VAL A 50 -5.99 -18.57 -0.53
C VAL A 50 -5.31 -19.78 -1.21
N LYS A 51 -5.29 -20.95 -0.58
CA LYS A 51 -4.63 -22.16 -1.08
C LYS A 51 -5.53 -23.19 -1.79
N ALA A 52 -6.83 -22.99 -1.84
CA ALA A 52 -7.71 -23.95 -2.49
C ALA A 52 -7.71 -23.78 -4.01
N ARG A 53 -6.81 -24.47 -4.71
CA ARG A 53 -6.82 -24.64 -6.18
C ARG A 53 -8.15 -25.17 -6.76
N LYS A 54 -9.18 -25.37 -5.95
CA LYS A 54 -10.48 -25.95 -6.33
C LYS A 54 -11.71 -25.35 -5.64
N SER A 55 -11.61 -24.23 -4.93
CA SER A 55 -12.79 -23.55 -4.38
C SER A 55 -13.07 -22.27 -5.17
N ASP A 56 -14.32 -22.08 -5.58
CA ASP A 56 -14.81 -20.91 -6.32
C ASP A 56 -14.82 -19.58 -5.50
N LYS A 57 -14.20 -19.57 -4.30
CA LYS A 57 -14.08 -18.36 -3.46
C LYS A 57 -12.65 -17.86 -3.47
N HIS A 58 -12.44 -16.77 -4.19
CA HIS A 58 -11.21 -15.99 -4.20
C HIS A 58 -11.20 -14.98 -3.03
N ALA A 59 -10.02 -14.44 -2.71
CA ALA A 59 -9.86 -13.42 -1.70
C ALA A 59 -10.64 -12.15 -2.09
N THR A 60 -11.25 -11.48 -1.12
CA THR A 60 -12.01 -10.24 -1.31
C THR A 60 -11.15 -9.11 -1.91
N SER A 61 -9.84 -9.11 -1.62
CA SER A 61 -8.88 -8.13 -2.14
C SER A 61 -8.46 -8.37 -3.59
N ASP A 62 -8.55 -9.62 -4.10
CA ASP A 62 -8.09 -9.99 -5.44
C ASP A 62 -9.28 -10.03 -6.42
N TRP A 63 -9.60 -8.90 -7.00
CA TRP A 63 -10.79 -8.75 -7.87
C TRP A 63 -10.50 -8.98 -9.35
N MET A 64 -9.24 -8.80 -9.83
CA MET A 64 -8.86 -9.01 -11.22
C MET A 64 -8.70 -10.49 -11.57
N ASP A 65 -9.10 -10.89 -12.77
CA ASP A 65 -8.94 -12.27 -13.24
C ASP A 65 -7.47 -12.70 -13.28
N ILE A 66 -6.55 -11.80 -13.58
CA ILE A 66 -5.12 -12.10 -13.58
C ILE A 66 -4.58 -12.34 -12.17
N GLU A 67 -5.09 -11.62 -11.16
CA GLU A 67 -4.76 -11.85 -9.74
C GLU A 67 -5.22 -13.25 -9.30
N LYS A 68 -6.45 -13.60 -9.63
CA LYS A 68 -7.04 -14.92 -9.35
C LYS A 68 -6.30 -16.06 -10.03
N GLN A 69 -5.91 -15.89 -11.28
CA GLN A 69 -5.17 -16.90 -12.05
C GLN A 69 -3.75 -17.11 -11.54
N ARG A 70 -3.07 -16.03 -11.15
CA ARG A 70 -1.66 -16.04 -10.71
C ARG A 70 -1.52 -16.24 -9.20
N GLY A 71 -2.55 -15.95 -8.42
CA GLY A 71 -2.52 -15.98 -6.95
C GLY A 71 -1.64 -14.89 -6.33
N ILE A 72 -1.48 -13.76 -7.02
CA ILE A 72 -0.72 -12.59 -6.58
C ILE A 72 -1.57 -11.33 -6.75
N SER A 73 -1.57 -10.46 -5.75
CA SER A 73 -2.19 -9.14 -5.87
C SER A 73 -1.34 -8.24 -6.80
N VAL A 74 -1.99 -7.67 -7.80
CA VAL A 74 -1.38 -6.81 -8.84
C VAL A 74 -1.67 -5.35 -8.56
N THR A 75 -2.88 -5.06 -8.03
CA THR A 75 -3.33 -3.72 -7.70
C THR A 75 -3.60 -3.59 -6.20
N SER A 76 -3.43 -2.38 -5.67
CA SER A 76 -3.83 -2.07 -4.31
C SER A 76 -5.36 -1.97 -4.21
N SER A 77 -5.92 -2.34 -3.07
CA SER A 77 -7.33 -2.15 -2.74
C SER A 77 -7.48 -1.35 -1.45
N ALA A 78 -8.56 -0.59 -1.36
CA ALA A 78 -8.96 0.11 -0.13
C ALA A 78 -10.22 -0.56 0.40
N MET A 79 -10.20 -0.98 1.65
CA MET A 79 -11.30 -1.64 2.32
C MET A 79 -11.58 -0.93 3.64
N GLN A 80 -12.85 -0.84 4.02
CA GLN A 80 -13.29 -0.15 5.21
C GLN A 80 -14.20 -1.04 6.04
N PHE A 81 -14.11 -0.89 7.35
CA PHE A 81 -14.99 -1.57 8.30
C PHE A 81 -14.94 -0.87 9.68
N GLU A 82 -15.86 -1.24 10.54
CA GLU A 82 -15.87 -0.80 11.95
C GLU A 82 -15.50 -1.96 12.87
N PHE A 83 -14.69 -1.68 13.88
CA PHE A 83 -14.33 -2.63 14.92
C PHE A 83 -14.03 -1.88 16.22
N ASP A 84 -14.65 -2.30 17.32
CA ASP A 84 -14.45 -1.76 18.67
C ASP A 84 -14.51 -0.22 18.74
N GLY A 85 -15.48 0.38 18.04
CA GLY A 85 -15.66 1.84 17.97
C GLY A 85 -14.71 2.59 17.04
N TYR A 86 -13.72 1.92 16.46
CA TYR A 86 -12.85 2.49 15.45
C TYR A 86 -13.43 2.35 14.04
N HIS A 87 -13.21 3.35 13.22
CA HIS A 87 -13.44 3.30 11.78
C HIS A 87 -12.12 3.06 11.06
N ILE A 88 -12.02 1.95 10.37
CA ILE A 88 -10.76 1.41 9.88
C ILE A 88 -10.72 1.45 8.36
N ASN A 89 -9.63 1.98 7.83
CA ASN A 89 -9.29 1.94 6.40
C ASN A 89 -8.04 1.08 6.21
N ILE A 90 -8.19 -0.08 5.59
CA ILE A 90 -7.05 -0.91 5.17
C ILE A 90 -6.70 -0.58 3.73
N LEU A 91 -5.43 -0.28 3.51
CA LEU A 91 -4.82 -0.17 2.21
C LEU A 91 -4.02 -1.44 1.93
N ASP A 92 -4.62 -2.37 1.23
CA ASP A 92 -3.94 -3.59 0.81
C ASP A 92 -3.03 -3.28 -0.39
N THR A 93 -1.76 -3.66 -0.30
CA THR A 93 -0.73 -3.31 -1.30
C THR A 93 -0.28 -4.55 -2.07
N PRO A 94 0.14 -4.44 -3.35
CA PRO A 94 0.79 -5.54 -4.03
C PRO A 94 2.06 -5.99 -3.30
N GLY A 95 2.24 -7.30 -3.11
CA GLY A 95 3.45 -7.84 -2.49
C GLY A 95 4.64 -7.94 -3.46
N HIS A 96 4.37 -8.06 -4.77
CA HIS A 96 5.41 -8.29 -5.76
C HIS A 96 6.19 -7.01 -6.11
N GLN A 97 7.52 -7.13 -6.24
CA GLN A 97 8.41 -5.98 -6.49
C GLN A 97 8.09 -5.21 -7.78
N ASP A 98 7.54 -5.87 -8.80
CA ASP A 98 7.18 -5.25 -10.08
C ASP A 98 6.03 -4.24 -9.94
N PHE A 99 5.27 -4.31 -8.83
CA PHE A 99 4.17 -3.38 -8.52
C PHE A 99 4.49 -2.45 -7.35
N SER A 100 5.77 -2.30 -7.01
CA SER A 100 6.20 -1.44 -5.89
C SER A 100 5.76 0.02 -6.05
N GLU A 101 5.66 0.55 -7.26
CA GLU A 101 5.19 1.91 -7.51
C GLU A 101 3.76 2.13 -7.00
N ASP A 102 2.84 1.17 -7.20
CA ASP A 102 1.49 1.23 -6.65
C ASP A 102 1.50 1.20 -5.11
N THR A 103 2.36 0.35 -4.53
CA THR A 103 2.58 0.31 -3.07
C THR A 103 3.04 1.65 -2.52
N TYR A 104 3.98 2.31 -3.18
CA TYR A 104 4.48 3.62 -2.75
C TYR A 104 3.40 4.71 -2.80
N ARG A 105 2.54 4.69 -3.83
CA ARG A 105 1.42 5.64 -3.95
C ARG A 105 0.43 5.47 -2.81
N VAL A 106 0.13 4.24 -2.47
CA VAL A 106 -0.80 3.90 -1.37
C VAL A 106 -0.24 4.28 -0.01
N LEU A 107 1.07 4.09 0.22
CA LEU A 107 1.73 4.50 1.45
C LEU A 107 1.65 6.02 1.71
N VAL A 108 1.49 6.85 0.67
CA VAL A 108 1.26 8.30 0.86
C VAL A 108 -0.07 8.58 1.58
N ALA A 109 -1.05 7.70 1.43
CA ALA A 109 -2.37 7.85 2.04
C ALA A 109 -2.52 7.15 3.40
N ALA A 110 -1.48 6.47 3.90
CA ALA A 110 -1.50 5.72 5.16
C ALA A 110 -0.92 6.55 6.32
N ASP A 111 -1.52 6.40 7.52
CA ASP A 111 -1.02 7.00 8.77
C ASP A 111 -0.11 6.04 9.54
N SER A 112 -0.19 4.75 9.28
CA SER A 112 0.67 3.71 9.84
C SER A 112 0.83 2.54 8.87
N ALA A 113 1.77 1.64 9.15
CA ALA A 113 2.00 0.45 8.34
C ALA A 113 2.07 -0.80 9.23
N VAL A 114 1.45 -1.88 8.76
CA VAL A 114 1.63 -3.22 9.30
C VAL A 114 2.63 -3.95 8.44
N MET A 115 3.80 -4.22 8.99
CA MET A 115 4.86 -4.99 8.33
C MET A 115 4.71 -6.47 8.66
N LEU A 116 4.46 -7.28 7.65
CA LEU A 116 4.25 -8.70 7.79
C LEU A 116 5.53 -9.47 7.48
N ILE A 117 5.99 -10.27 8.43
CA ILE A 117 7.20 -11.10 8.34
C ILE A 117 6.80 -12.58 8.36
N ASP A 118 7.36 -13.38 7.47
CA ASP A 118 7.24 -14.84 7.50
C ASP A 118 8.22 -15.41 8.53
N ALA A 119 7.72 -16.13 9.55
CA ALA A 119 8.54 -16.69 10.63
C ALA A 119 9.70 -17.59 10.14
N ALA A 120 9.51 -18.27 9.01
CA ALA A 120 10.55 -19.14 8.44
C ALA A 120 11.61 -18.37 7.65
N LYS A 121 11.20 -17.29 6.96
CA LYS A 121 12.08 -16.54 6.06
C LYS A 121 12.77 -15.36 6.76
N GLY A 122 12.08 -14.68 7.69
CA GLY A 122 12.56 -13.47 8.34
C GLY A 122 12.43 -12.25 7.44
N VAL A 123 13.40 -11.34 7.52
CA VAL A 123 13.40 -10.05 6.80
C VAL A 123 13.88 -10.24 5.37
N GLU A 124 12.96 -10.12 4.42
CA GLU A 124 13.22 -10.34 2.99
C GLU A 124 13.42 -9.01 2.22
N ALA A 125 14.06 -9.08 1.04
CA ALA A 125 14.49 -7.91 0.27
C ALA A 125 13.38 -6.89 -0.03
N GLN A 126 12.15 -7.34 -0.34
CA GLN A 126 11.03 -6.44 -0.61
C GLN A 126 10.57 -5.72 0.68
N THR A 127 10.57 -6.42 1.81
CA THR A 127 10.27 -5.84 3.12
C THR A 127 11.24 -4.71 3.45
N ILE A 128 12.55 -4.90 3.19
CA ILE A 128 13.58 -3.86 3.40
C ILE A 128 13.29 -2.61 2.56
N LYS A 129 12.92 -2.78 1.29
CA LYS A 129 12.59 -1.67 0.40
C LYS A 129 11.40 -0.87 0.92
N LEU A 130 10.31 -1.56 1.27
CA LEU A 130 9.08 -0.93 1.76
C LEU A 130 9.27 -0.27 3.13
N PHE A 131 10.03 -0.91 4.02
CA PHE A 131 10.43 -0.33 5.30
C PHE A 131 11.16 1.01 5.13
N LYS A 132 12.14 1.08 4.20
CA LYS A 132 12.86 2.34 3.92
C LYS A 132 11.91 3.46 3.48
N VAL A 133 10.87 3.14 2.72
CA VAL A 133 9.87 4.13 2.29
C VAL A 133 9.05 4.64 3.47
N CYS A 134 8.59 3.73 4.34
CA CYS A 134 7.87 4.13 5.55
C CYS A 134 8.74 5.04 6.43
N ARG A 135 10.02 4.71 6.60
CA ARG A 135 10.98 5.53 7.34
C ARG A 135 11.18 6.92 6.76
N LEU A 136 11.34 7.03 5.44
CA LEU A 136 11.50 8.32 4.75
C LEU A 136 10.27 9.23 4.88
N ARG A 137 9.10 8.64 5.18
CA ARG A 137 7.82 9.36 5.35
C ARG A 137 7.38 9.48 6.81
N ASN A 138 8.21 9.02 7.75
CA ASN A 138 7.89 8.98 9.19
C ASN A 138 6.59 8.23 9.49
N ILE A 139 6.28 7.16 8.73
CA ILE A 139 5.11 6.31 8.96
C ILE A 139 5.47 5.32 10.07
N PRO A 140 4.74 5.30 11.21
CA PRO A 140 4.93 4.30 12.27
C PRO A 140 4.69 2.89 11.75
N ILE A 141 5.55 1.94 12.17
CA ILE A 141 5.52 0.56 11.71
C ILE A 141 5.21 -0.38 12.86
N PHE A 142 4.23 -1.26 12.65
CA PHE A 142 3.85 -2.35 13.53
C PHE A 142 4.20 -3.67 12.84
N THR A 143 4.92 -4.55 13.52
CA THR A 143 5.37 -5.81 12.93
C THR A 143 4.49 -6.97 13.35
N PHE A 144 4.01 -7.75 12.40
CA PHE A 144 3.33 -9.02 12.65
C PHE A 144 4.14 -10.18 12.07
N VAL A 145 4.69 -11.04 12.93
CA VAL A 145 5.38 -12.27 12.56
C VAL A 145 4.35 -13.36 12.36
N ASN A 146 4.15 -13.71 11.11
CA ASN A 146 3.12 -14.64 10.66
C ASN A 146 3.66 -16.06 10.47
N LYS A 147 2.75 -17.02 10.44
CA LYS A 147 3.02 -18.44 10.17
C LYS A 147 3.76 -19.15 11.30
N MET A 148 3.51 -18.77 12.55
CA MET A 148 4.04 -19.46 13.72
C MET A 148 3.53 -20.92 13.85
N ASP A 149 2.49 -21.28 13.08
CA ASP A 149 1.96 -22.63 12.92
C ASP A 149 2.89 -23.57 12.14
N ARG A 150 4.01 -23.09 11.68
CA ARG A 150 5.00 -23.85 10.87
C ARG A 150 6.39 -23.71 11.45
N ALA A 151 7.27 -24.65 11.05
CA ALA A 151 8.68 -24.56 11.37
C ALA A 151 9.25 -23.22 10.88
N GLY A 152 9.86 -22.48 11.79
CA GLY A 152 10.40 -21.15 11.54
C GLY A 152 11.66 -20.86 12.35
N LYS A 153 12.16 -19.63 12.22
CA LYS A 153 13.27 -19.13 13.03
C LYS A 153 12.82 -18.96 14.48
N ASP A 154 13.77 -19.02 15.38
CA ASP A 154 13.53 -18.70 16.79
C ASP A 154 13.07 -17.23 16.93
N PRO A 155 12.08 -16.92 17.80
CA PRO A 155 11.56 -15.57 17.98
C PRO A 155 12.61 -14.51 18.35
N PHE A 156 13.59 -14.84 19.21
CA PHE A 156 14.70 -13.94 19.54
C PHE A 156 15.58 -13.66 18.34
N SER A 157 15.87 -14.69 17.52
CA SER A 157 16.63 -14.54 16.27
C SER A 157 15.92 -13.63 15.26
N LEU A 158 14.58 -13.67 15.21
CA LEU A 158 13.79 -12.77 14.36
C LEU A 158 13.84 -11.31 14.83
N MET A 159 13.82 -11.08 16.15
CA MET A 159 14.01 -9.75 16.74
C MET A 159 15.39 -9.19 16.40
N GLU A 160 16.45 -9.98 16.65
CA GLU A 160 17.82 -9.60 16.33
C GLU A 160 18.01 -9.30 14.83
N GLU A 161 17.46 -10.13 13.94
CA GLU A 161 17.51 -9.93 12.50
C GLU A 161 16.83 -8.60 12.10
N MET A 162 15.69 -8.27 12.70
CA MET A 162 15.01 -7.00 12.43
C MET A 162 15.85 -5.80 12.85
N GLU A 163 16.46 -5.85 14.02
CA GLU A 163 17.31 -4.78 14.53
C GLU A 163 18.56 -4.60 13.67
N GLN A 164 19.22 -5.70 13.32
CA GLN A 164 20.43 -5.66 12.49
C GLN A 164 20.18 -5.23 11.05
N VAL A 165 19.11 -5.73 10.42
CA VAL A 165 18.84 -5.50 8.99
C VAL A 165 18.09 -4.20 8.74
N LEU A 166 17.12 -3.87 9.60
CA LEU A 166 16.27 -2.68 9.44
C LEU A 166 16.75 -1.47 10.26
N GLY A 167 17.52 -1.70 11.32
CA GLY A 167 17.96 -0.63 12.21
C GLY A 167 16.83 -0.01 13.03
N ILE A 168 15.82 -0.81 13.39
CA ILE A 168 14.69 -0.41 14.24
C ILE A 168 14.63 -1.36 15.43
N ARG A 169 14.44 -0.82 16.64
CA ARG A 169 14.29 -1.64 17.86
C ARG A 169 12.96 -2.40 17.82
N ALA A 170 12.98 -3.67 18.26
CA ALA A 170 11.81 -4.54 18.28
C ALA A 170 11.31 -4.74 19.73
N CYS A 171 10.06 -4.33 19.99
CA CYS A 171 9.40 -4.55 21.27
C CYS A 171 8.28 -5.59 21.11
N PRO A 172 8.46 -6.84 21.60
CA PRO A 172 7.40 -7.83 21.55
C PRO A 172 6.28 -7.46 22.52
N ILE A 173 5.07 -7.33 21.98
CA ILE A 173 3.84 -7.06 22.75
C ILE A 173 3.24 -8.38 23.24
N ASN A 174 3.26 -9.40 22.39
CA ASN A 174 2.95 -10.76 22.77
C ASN A 174 4.16 -11.68 22.49
N TRP A 175 4.15 -12.87 23.09
CA TRP A 175 5.18 -13.88 22.89
C TRP A 175 4.56 -15.22 22.51
N PRO A 176 5.08 -15.95 21.51
CA PRO A 176 4.49 -17.19 21.04
C PRO A 176 4.75 -18.34 22.03
N ILE A 177 3.75 -19.14 22.28
CA ILE A 177 3.85 -20.35 23.13
C ILE A 177 3.99 -21.57 22.22
N GLY A 178 5.23 -22.00 22.05
CA GLY A 178 5.59 -23.01 21.06
C GLY A 178 5.67 -22.45 19.65
N THR A 179 6.12 -23.28 18.73
CA THR A 179 6.25 -23.00 17.30
C THR A 179 5.94 -24.29 16.52
N ASP A 180 5.65 -24.16 15.22
CA ASP A 180 5.27 -25.30 14.38
C ASP A 180 4.00 -26.00 14.89
N GLY A 181 3.95 -27.31 14.86
CA GLY A 181 2.82 -28.09 15.39
C GLY A 181 2.55 -27.93 16.90
N ASP A 182 3.50 -27.34 17.64
CA ASP A 182 3.38 -27.03 19.07
C ASP A 182 2.85 -25.63 19.38
N PHE A 183 2.52 -24.80 18.36
CA PHE A 183 2.02 -23.45 18.57
C PHE A 183 0.62 -23.48 19.18
N LYS A 184 0.55 -23.26 20.51
CA LYS A 184 -0.70 -23.35 21.28
C LYS A 184 -1.36 -22.02 21.58
N GLY A 185 -0.61 -20.93 21.57
CA GLY A 185 -1.13 -19.64 21.98
C GLY A 185 -0.09 -18.55 22.05
N VAL A 186 -0.46 -17.45 22.68
CA VAL A 186 0.43 -16.31 22.92
C VAL A 186 0.36 -15.84 24.37
N TYR A 187 1.48 -15.37 24.87
CA TYR A 187 1.57 -14.67 26.16
C TYR A 187 1.58 -13.15 25.92
N HIS A 188 0.74 -12.42 26.61
CA HIS A 188 0.65 -10.96 26.55
C HIS A 188 1.49 -10.33 27.65
N ARG A 189 2.54 -9.59 27.29
CA ARG A 189 3.48 -9.01 28.25
C ARG A 189 2.86 -7.93 29.13
N ASP A 190 1.94 -7.14 28.60
CA ASP A 190 1.29 -6.02 29.29
C ASP A 190 0.26 -6.47 30.35
N THR A 191 -0.49 -7.52 30.07
CA THR A 191 -1.54 -8.05 30.94
C THR A 191 -1.11 -9.26 31.76
N GLN A 192 0.04 -9.86 31.44
CA GLN A 192 0.52 -11.13 31.99
C GLN A 192 -0.50 -12.29 31.85
N MET A 193 -1.26 -12.26 30.75
CA MET A 193 -2.23 -13.27 30.40
C MET A 193 -1.69 -14.19 29.29
N VAL A 194 -2.03 -15.45 29.39
CA VAL A 194 -1.80 -16.46 28.36
C VAL A 194 -3.11 -16.69 27.64
N GLU A 195 -3.11 -16.49 26.32
CA GLU A 195 -4.26 -16.78 25.45
C GLU A 195 -3.99 -18.10 24.71
N LEU A 196 -4.73 -19.15 25.08
CA LEU A 196 -4.65 -20.47 24.46
C LEU A 196 -5.74 -20.64 23.41
N TYR A 197 -5.42 -21.29 22.32
CA TYR A 197 -6.33 -21.52 21.20
C TYR A 197 -6.66 -23.00 21.04
N GLU A 198 -7.92 -23.29 20.77
CA GLU A 198 -8.33 -24.62 20.37
C GLU A 198 -8.16 -24.79 18.87
N SER A 199 -7.81 -26.01 18.44
CA SER A 199 -7.71 -26.35 17.03
C SER A 199 -9.10 -26.31 16.38
N GLY A 200 -9.34 -25.33 15.52
CA GLY A 200 -10.61 -25.10 14.85
C GLY A 200 -10.65 -25.63 13.41
N ASP A 201 -11.54 -25.06 12.60
CA ASP A 201 -11.84 -25.39 11.20
C ASP A 201 -10.83 -24.85 10.17
N HIS A 202 -9.55 -24.82 10.52
CA HIS A 202 -8.48 -24.18 9.73
C HIS A 202 -8.69 -22.67 9.53
N GLY A 203 -9.23 -21.99 10.55
CA GLY A 203 -9.37 -20.54 10.59
C GLY A 203 -10.47 -19.97 9.69
N LYS A 204 -11.43 -20.76 9.23
CA LYS A 204 -12.58 -20.25 8.45
C LYS A 204 -13.53 -19.40 9.27
N THR A 205 -13.62 -19.70 10.55
CA THR A 205 -14.40 -18.98 11.55
C THR A 205 -13.50 -18.42 12.64
N ARG A 206 -14.03 -17.57 13.52
CA ARG A 206 -13.29 -17.13 14.71
C ARG A 206 -12.90 -18.33 15.56
N VAL A 207 -11.69 -18.30 16.10
CA VAL A 207 -11.19 -19.36 16.95
C VAL A 207 -11.70 -19.19 18.39
N GLU A 208 -12.04 -20.29 19.04
CA GLU A 208 -12.31 -20.29 20.47
C GLU A 208 -10.99 -20.16 21.24
N LYS A 209 -11.00 -19.35 22.28
CA LYS A 209 -9.82 -19.04 23.09
C LYS A 209 -10.11 -19.16 24.57
N GLN A 210 -9.08 -19.50 25.32
CA GLN A 210 -9.10 -19.51 26.77
C GLN A 210 -8.02 -18.54 27.30
N ASP A 211 -8.43 -17.55 28.05
CA ASP A 211 -7.53 -16.60 28.71
C ASP A 211 -7.18 -17.13 30.11
N VAL A 212 -5.89 -17.34 30.39
CA VAL A 212 -5.38 -17.92 31.63
C VAL A 212 -4.31 -17.00 32.19
N PRO A 213 -4.38 -16.55 33.46
CA PRO A 213 -3.29 -15.80 34.09
C PRO A 213 -1.99 -16.60 34.10
N LEU A 214 -0.83 -15.92 33.92
CA LEU A 214 0.49 -16.55 33.92
C LEU A 214 0.77 -17.34 35.22
N ASN A 215 0.23 -16.89 36.35
CA ASN A 215 0.38 -17.49 37.67
C ASN A 215 -0.71 -18.51 38.01
N ASP A 216 -1.56 -18.90 37.07
CA ASP A 216 -2.61 -19.89 37.30
C ASP A 216 -1.99 -21.28 37.54
N PRO A 217 -2.37 -21.99 38.63
CA PRO A 217 -1.85 -23.32 38.95
C PRO A 217 -2.12 -24.36 37.87
N GLN A 218 -3.13 -24.19 37.00
CA GLN A 218 -3.48 -25.11 35.93
C GLN A 218 -2.64 -24.90 34.67
N LEU A 219 -1.95 -23.76 34.53
CA LEU A 219 -1.19 -23.43 33.32
C LEU A 219 -0.12 -24.48 32.96
N PRO A 220 0.66 -25.05 33.92
CA PRO A 220 1.61 -26.12 33.63
C PRO A 220 0.93 -27.38 33.04
N GLU A 221 -0.27 -27.74 33.52
CA GLU A 221 -1.03 -28.88 33.00
C GLU A 221 -1.55 -28.59 31.58
N LEU A 222 -2.08 -27.42 31.33
CA LEU A 222 -2.60 -26.99 30.02
C LEU A 222 -1.51 -26.94 28.93
N LEU A 223 -0.33 -26.45 29.28
CA LEU A 223 0.81 -26.35 28.34
C LEU A 223 1.61 -27.65 28.25
N GLY A 224 1.70 -28.40 29.34
CA GLY A 224 2.66 -29.46 29.57
C GLY A 224 4.03 -28.92 30.01
N ASP A 225 4.74 -29.71 30.83
CA ASP A 225 5.99 -29.29 31.51
C ASP A 225 7.03 -28.64 30.59
N ARG A 226 7.20 -29.18 29.37
CA ARG A 226 8.18 -28.70 28.40
C ARG A 226 7.89 -27.28 27.92
N LEU A 227 6.66 -27.02 27.46
CA LEU A 227 6.29 -25.70 26.93
C LEU A 227 6.17 -24.67 28.05
N TYR A 228 5.65 -25.08 29.22
CA TYR A 228 5.57 -24.20 30.37
C TYR A 228 6.95 -23.72 30.82
N LYS A 229 7.91 -24.66 31.01
CA LYS A 229 9.27 -24.31 31.39
C LYS A 229 9.93 -23.40 30.36
N ARG A 230 9.80 -23.73 29.06
CA ARG A 230 10.33 -22.91 27.98
C ARG A 230 9.74 -21.50 28.01
N LEU A 231 8.43 -21.36 28.20
CA LEU A 231 7.76 -20.05 28.27
C LEU A 231 8.31 -19.24 29.44
N MET A 232 8.49 -19.83 30.63
CA MET A 232 9.01 -19.13 31.82
C MET A 232 10.46 -18.66 31.60
N ASP A 233 11.33 -19.53 31.04
CA ASP A 233 12.71 -19.19 30.72
C ASP A 233 12.78 -18.05 29.68
N GLU A 234 11.92 -18.07 28.65
CA GLU A 234 11.84 -17.02 27.62
C GLU A 234 11.30 -15.69 28.16
N ILE A 235 10.31 -15.70 29.07
CA ILE A 235 9.80 -14.50 29.74
C ILE A 235 10.91 -13.85 30.59
N GLU A 236 11.67 -14.63 31.35
CA GLU A 236 12.79 -14.12 32.15
C GLU A 236 13.83 -13.42 31.25
N LEU A 237 14.16 -14.01 30.08
CA LEU A 237 15.06 -13.40 29.12
C LEU A 237 14.49 -12.09 28.54
N LEU A 238 13.19 -12.05 28.22
CA LEU A 238 12.52 -10.84 27.72
C LEU A 238 12.50 -9.70 28.76
N ASP A 239 12.34 -10.03 30.02
CA ASP A 239 12.32 -9.03 31.11
C ASP A 239 13.72 -8.44 31.38
N ILE A 240 14.77 -9.22 31.11
CA ILE A 240 16.16 -8.77 31.27
C ILE A 240 16.66 -7.99 30.05
N ALA A 241 16.38 -8.46 28.84
CA ALA A 241 17.00 -7.99 27.61
C ALA A 241 16.03 -7.34 26.61
N GLY A 242 14.71 -7.48 26.80
CA GLY A 242 13.72 -6.95 25.88
C GLY A 242 13.46 -5.45 26.07
N ASP A 243 13.28 -4.72 24.97
CA ASP A 243 12.84 -3.33 25.00
C ASP A 243 11.45 -3.21 25.68
N SER A 244 11.29 -2.14 26.47
CA SER A 244 9.98 -1.75 27.00
C SER A 244 9.17 -1.01 25.93
N PHE A 245 7.86 -1.16 25.96
CA PHE A 245 6.97 -0.44 25.06
C PHE A 245 6.99 1.07 25.35
N ASP A 246 7.24 1.86 24.32
CA ASP A 246 7.20 3.32 24.35
C ASP A 246 6.51 3.85 23.09
N LEU A 247 5.30 4.39 23.26
CA LEU A 247 4.47 4.89 22.17
C LEU A 247 5.11 6.07 21.42
N GLU A 248 5.88 6.92 22.11
CA GLU A 248 6.55 8.05 21.45
C GLU A 248 7.69 7.58 20.53
N LEU A 249 8.41 6.53 20.93
CA LEU A 249 9.41 5.90 20.06
C LEU A 249 8.77 5.20 18.86
N VAL A 250 7.59 4.59 19.05
CA VAL A 250 6.81 4.02 17.92
C VAL A 250 6.42 5.11 16.93
N ARG A 251 5.88 6.23 17.42
CA ARG A 251 5.49 7.38 16.58
C ARG A 251 6.67 7.99 15.82
N LYS A 252 7.86 7.99 16.41
CA LYS A 252 9.10 8.44 15.75
C LYS A 252 9.68 7.41 14.76
N GLY A 253 9.12 6.20 14.71
CA GLY A 253 9.62 5.09 13.90
C GLY A 253 10.97 4.54 14.39
N GLU A 254 11.30 4.70 15.68
CA GLU A 254 12.51 4.18 16.31
C GLU A 254 12.30 2.83 17.00
N LEU A 255 11.04 2.50 17.31
CA LEU A 255 10.59 1.25 17.91
C LEU A 255 9.44 0.67 17.08
N THR A 256 9.44 -0.65 16.85
CA THR A 256 8.31 -1.35 16.29
C THR A 256 7.68 -2.29 17.31
N PRO A 257 6.38 -2.13 17.65
CA PRO A 257 5.65 -3.14 18.38
C PRO A 257 5.61 -4.42 17.56
N MET A 258 6.01 -5.55 18.16
CA MET A 258 6.11 -6.83 17.47
C MET A 258 5.09 -7.82 18.02
N PHE A 259 4.35 -8.46 17.10
CA PHE A 259 3.31 -9.42 17.41
C PHE A 259 3.62 -10.74 16.70
N PHE A 260 3.38 -11.85 17.38
CA PHE A 260 3.54 -13.19 16.85
C PHE A 260 2.19 -13.86 16.68
N GLY A 261 1.99 -14.56 15.57
CA GLY A 261 0.74 -15.24 15.32
C GLY A 261 0.71 -16.09 14.04
N SER A 262 -0.47 -16.57 13.73
CA SER A 262 -0.74 -17.29 12.49
C SER A 262 -2.07 -16.85 11.90
N ALA A 263 -2.01 -16.15 10.77
CA ALA A 263 -3.20 -15.70 10.07
C ALA A 263 -4.06 -16.89 9.58
N ILE A 264 -3.45 -18.02 9.20
CA ILE A 264 -4.21 -19.16 8.69
C ILE A 264 -5.03 -19.86 9.77
N THR A 265 -4.53 -19.92 11.00
CA THR A 265 -5.22 -20.53 12.15
C THR A 265 -6.04 -19.55 12.97
N ASN A 266 -5.92 -18.25 12.71
CA ASN A 266 -6.46 -17.12 13.47
C ASN A 266 -5.78 -16.86 14.84
N PHE A 267 -4.71 -17.57 15.16
CA PHE A 267 -4.02 -17.44 16.44
C PHE A 267 -3.25 -16.11 16.49
N GLY A 268 -3.48 -15.32 17.55
CA GLY A 268 -2.84 -14.03 17.76
C GLY A 268 -3.36 -12.87 16.89
N VAL A 269 -4.38 -13.10 16.02
CA VAL A 269 -4.88 -12.08 15.08
C VAL A 269 -5.80 -11.07 15.77
N GLU A 270 -6.74 -11.55 16.60
CA GLU A 270 -7.65 -10.65 17.33
C GLU A 270 -6.91 -9.73 18.31
N PRO A 271 -6.03 -10.27 19.20
CA PRO A 271 -5.26 -9.41 20.09
C PRO A 271 -4.31 -8.46 19.35
N PHE A 272 -3.74 -8.88 18.22
CA PHE A 272 -3.00 -7.97 17.35
C PHE A 272 -3.89 -6.80 16.89
N LEU A 273 -5.08 -7.07 16.34
CA LEU A 273 -5.97 -6.01 15.86
C LEU A 273 -6.33 -5.03 16.99
N THR A 274 -6.72 -5.54 18.14
CA THR A 274 -7.10 -4.73 19.31
C THR A 274 -5.96 -3.81 19.74
N ARG A 275 -4.75 -4.36 19.96
CA ARG A 275 -3.59 -3.57 20.40
C ARG A 275 -3.07 -2.63 19.30
N PHE A 276 -3.10 -3.06 18.05
CA PHE A 276 -2.74 -2.21 16.93
C PHE A 276 -3.63 -0.96 16.87
N LEU A 277 -4.95 -1.11 17.02
CA LEU A 277 -5.89 0.04 17.00
C LEU A 277 -5.69 0.99 18.19
N GLU A 278 -5.36 0.45 19.35
CA GLU A 278 -5.05 1.23 20.55
C GLU A 278 -3.75 2.05 20.38
N TYR A 279 -2.70 1.45 19.82
CA TYR A 279 -1.38 2.05 19.71
C TYR A 279 -1.16 2.87 18.44
N SER A 280 -1.92 2.58 17.36
CA SER A 280 -1.80 3.31 16.10
C SER A 280 -2.32 4.74 16.24
N THR A 281 -1.71 5.64 15.47
CA THR A 281 -2.07 7.07 15.50
C THR A 281 -3.38 7.33 14.76
N PRO A 282 -4.22 8.26 15.23
CA PRO A 282 -5.26 8.84 14.42
C PRO A 282 -4.66 9.57 13.22
N PRO A 283 -5.48 10.04 12.26
CA PRO A 283 -5.00 10.74 11.08
C PRO A 283 -4.00 11.83 11.39
N ALA A 284 -2.83 11.74 10.79
CA ALA A 284 -1.73 12.66 10.98
C ALA A 284 -1.91 13.95 10.17
N ALA A 285 -1.22 15.02 10.58
CA ALA A 285 -1.11 16.22 9.80
C ALA A 285 -0.32 15.98 8.50
N HIS A 286 -0.69 16.69 7.42
CA HIS A 286 -0.08 16.54 6.11
C HIS A 286 0.60 17.84 5.66
N GLU A 287 1.79 17.75 5.11
CA GLU A 287 2.47 18.90 4.52
C GLU A 287 1.76 19.38 3.25
N SER A 288 1.69 20.69 3.06
CA SER A 288 1.21 21.34 1.86
C SER A 288 2.13 22.48 1.45
N ASP A 289 1.91 23.08 0.28
CA ASP A 289 2.60 24.29 -0.17
C ASP A 289 2.37 25.52 0.73
N MET A 290 1.36 25.45 1.61
CA MET A 290 1.02 26.49 2.59
C MET A 290 1.41 26.10 4.03
N GLY A 291 2.20 25.06 4.23
CA GLY A 291 2.60 24.52 5.52
C GLY A 291 1.80 23.30 5.95
N LEU A 292 1.93 22.93 7.21
CA LEU A 292 1.30 21.76 7.80
C LEU A 292 -0.22 21.98 7.91
N VAL A 293 -1.00 20.96 7.52
CA VAL A 293 -2.47 20.94 7.59
C VAL A 293 -2.86 19.90 8.63
N GLU A 294 -3.39 20.38 9.75
CA GLU A 294 -3.88 19.52 10.82
C GLU A 294 -5.21 18.87 10.42
N ALA A 295 -5.47 17.68 10.95
CA ALA A 295 -6.68 16.92 10.63
C ALA A 295 -7.97 17.63 11.14
N ASP A 296 -7.88 18.42 12.19
CA ASP A 296 -8.99 19.19 12.78
C ASP A 296 -9.20 20.58 12.14
N ASP A 297 -8.39 20.97 11.13
CA ASP A 297 -8.64 22.18 10.33
C ASP A 297 -10.08 22.10 9.75
N PRO A 298 -10.93 23.11 9.95
CA PRO A 298 -12.33 23.07 9.50
C PRO A 298 -12.47 23.11 7.97
N ASP A 299 -11.50 23.66 7.26
CA ASP A 299 -11.50 23.68 5.79
C ASP A 299 -11.28 22.27 5.26
N PHE A 300 -12.20 21.78 4.43
CA PHE A 300 -12.02 20.49 3.77
C PHE A 300 -10.84 20.49 2.84
N SER A 301 -10.01 19.45 2.93
CA SER A 301 -8.95 19.18 1.95
C SER A 301 -8.62 17.70 1.83
N GLY A 302 -8.12 17.31 0.67
CA GLY A 302 -7.67 15.96 0.38
C GLY A 302 -6.90 15.90 -0.94
N PHE A 303 -6.35 14.73 -1.23
CA PHE A 303 -5.60 14.51 -2.47
C PHE A 303 -5.92 13.16 -3.11
N ILE A 304 -5.79 13.11 -4.43
CA ILE A 304 -5.98 11.90 -5.23
C ILE A 304 -4.69 11.09 -5.22
N PHE A 305 -4.71 9.88 -4.66
CA PHE A 305 -3.53 9.01 -4.61
C PHE A 305 -3.60 7.82 -5.56
N LYS A 306 -4.79 7.47 -6.04
CA LYS A 306 -5.00 6.35 -6.96
C LYS A 306 -6.13 6.66 -7.93
N ILE A 307 -5.97 6.22 -9.17
CA ILE A 307 -7.03 6.21 -10.19
C ILE A 307 -7.17 4.80 -10.69
N GLN A 308 -8.40 4.34 -10.86
CA GLN A 308 -8.70 3.01 -11.34
C GLN A 308 -9.91 3.02 -12.27
N ALA A 309 -9.74 2.44 -13.46
CA ALA A 309 -10.82 2.30 -14.43
C ALA A 309 -11.29 0.86 -14.53
N ASN A 310 -12.48 0.69 -15.11
CA ASN A 310 -13.07 -0.61 -15.46
C ASN A 310 -13.17 -1.62 -14.32
N MET A 311 -13.33 -1.15 -13.06
CA MET A 311 -13.56 -2.04 -11.93
C MET A 311 -14.82 -2.90 -12.11
N ASN A 312 -15.83 -2.36 -12.81
CA ASN A 312 -16.98 -3.11 -13.25
C ASN A 312 -16.96 -3.22 -14.78
N PRO A 313 -16.72 -4.41 -15.35
CA PRO A 313 -16.67 -4.60 -16.81
C PRO A 313 -17.97 -4.16 -17.54
N ALA A 314 -19.12 -4.18 -16.85
CA ALA A 314 -20.41 -3.80 -17.40
C ALA A 314 -20.61 -2.27 -17.53
N HIS A 315 -19.92 -1.47 -16.73
CA HIS A 315 -20.19 -0.03 -16.61
C HIS A 315 -19.06 0.90 -17.06
N ARG A 316 -17.87 0.38 -17.36
CA ARG A 316 -16.68 1.18 -17.76
C ARG A 316 -16.49 2.42 -16.90
N ASP A 317 -16.67 2.26 -15.59
CA ASP A 317 -16.51 3.32 -14.61
C ASP A 317 -15.01 3.63 -14.39
N ARG A 318 -14.74 4.89 -14.07
CA ARG A 318 -13.42 5.35 -13.63
C ARG A 318 -13.60 6.03 -12.28
N LEU A 319 -12.79 5.61 -11.31
CA LEU A 319 -12.80 6.10 -9.95
C LEU A 319 -11.46 6.72 -9.59
N ALA A 320 -11.51 7.88 -8.96
CA ALA A 320 -10.37 8.52 -8.33
C ALA A 320 -10.48 8.34 -6.82
N PHE A 321 -9.50 7.68 -6.21
CA PHE A 321 -9.45 7.47 -4.76
C PHE A 321 -8.79 8.67 -4.10
N MET A 322 -9.52 9.27 -3.19
CA MET A 322 -9.10 10.45 -2.46
C MET A 322 -8.87 10.12 -0.98
N ARG A 323 -7.73 10.53 -0.44
CA ARG A 323 -7.47 10.62 0.99
C ARG A 323 -7.98 11.96 1.51
N ILE A 324 -8.80 11.96 2.55
CA ILE A 324 -9.24 13.17 3.24
C ILE A 324 -8.19 13.52 4.30
N CYS A 325 -7.68 14.76 4.25
CA CYS A 325 -6.66 15.26 5.16
C CYS A 325 -7.20 16.16 6.24
N SER A 326 -8.22 16.99 5.94
CA SER A 326 -8.83 17.91 6.91
C SER A 326 -10.30 18.19 6.60
N GLY A 327 -11.03 18.69 7.57
CA GLY A 327 -12.42 19.10 7.46
C GLY A 327 -13.39 17.95 7.20
N VAL A 328 -14.62 18.26 6.86
CA VAL A 328 -15.67 17.27 6.60
C VAL A 328 -16.02 17.27 5.12
N PHE A 329 -15.92 16.11 4.50
CA PHE A 329 -16.50 15.88 3.18
C PHE A 329 -18.01 15.73 3.30
N THR A 330 -18.74 16.42 2.41
CA THR A 330 -20.19 16.26 2.28
C THR A 330 -20.51 16.02 0.81
N LYS A 331 -21.37 15.05 0.54
CA LYS A 331 -21.81 14.70 -0.81
C LYS A 331 -22.33 15.90 -1.58
N GLY A 332 -21.83 16.09 -2.79
CA GLY A 332 -22.23 17.19 -3.66
C GLY A 332 -21.54 18.52 -3.36
N MET A 333 -20.61 18.56 -2.41
CA MET A 333 -19.84 19.79 -2.13
C MET A 333 -19.07 20.28 -3.34
N THR A 334 -18.84 21.60 -3.39
CA THR A 334 -18.02 22.23 -4.43
C THR A 334 -16.64 22.56 -3.88
N VAL A 335 -15.60 22.09 -4.56
CA VAL A 335 -14.20 22.25 -4.15
C VAL A 335 -13.36 22.88 -5.25
N TRP A 336 -12.28 23.54 -4.87
CA TRP A 336 -11.24 23.90 -5.81
C TRP A 336 -10.40 22.67 -6.17
N HIS A 337 -10.12 22.48 -7.46
CA HIS A 337 -9.32 21.41 -8.02
C HIS A 337 -7.98 21.94 -8.54
N SER A 338 -6.88 21.43 -8.02
CA SER A 338 -5.54 21.92 -8.33
C SER A 338 -5.11 21.71 -9.79
N GLY A 339 -5.50 20.57 -10.37
CA GLY A 339 -5.13 20.21 -11.75
C GLY A 339 -5.73 21.12 -12.80
N THR A 340 -7.02 21.43 -12.70
CA THR A 340 -7.73 22.34 -13.62
C THR A 340 -7.76 23.79 -13.18
N ASN A 341 -7.37 24.08 -11.93
CA ASN A 341 -7.49 25.37 -11.26
C ASN A 341 -8.92 25.96 -11.26
N LYS A 342 -9.93 25.09 -11.20
CA LYS A 342 -11.36 25.45 -11.24
C LYS A 342 -12.11 24.90 -10.03
N MET A 343 -13.27 25.48 -9.75
CA MET A 343 -14.24 24.91 -8.83
C MET A 343 -14.98 23.78 -9.52
N ILE A 344 -15.07 22.62 -8.86
CA ILE A 344 -15.78 21.43 -9.36
C ILE A 344 -16.70 20.90 -8.27
N GLN A 345 -17.80 20.30 -8.66
CA GLN A 345 -18.72 19.62 -7.75
C GLN A 345 -18.38 18.13 -7.66
N LEU A 346 -18.18 17.62 -6.45
CA LEU A 346 -17.90 16.21 -6.19
C LEU A 346 -19.21 15.42 -6.19
N LYS A 347 -19.40 14.61 -7.24
CA LYS A 347 -20.60 13.80 -7.46
C LYS A 347 -20.33 12.33 -7.20
N GLN A 348 -21.34 11.61 -6.74
CA GLN A 348 -21.35 10.15 -6.57
C GLN A 348 -20.14 9.62 -5.79
N PRO A 349 -19.86 10.11 -4.58
CA PRO A 349 -18.82 9.55 -3.74
C PRO A 349 -19.20 8.13 -3.31
N GLN A 350 -18.24 7.23 -3.33
CA GLN A 350 -18.41 5.83 -2.98
C GLN A 350 -17.39 5.43 -1.90
N GLN A 351 -17.81 4.58 -1.01
CA GLN A 351 -16.98 3.93 -0.01
C GLN A 351 -16.96 2.43 -0.29
N PHE A 352 -15.87 1.77 0.08
CA PHE A 352 -15.66 0.36 -0.20
C PHE A 352 -15.74 -0.42 1.11
N MET A 353 -16.92 -0.96 1.42
CA MET A 353 -17.15 -1.81 2.57
C MET A 353 -16.99 -3.27 2.15
N ALA A 354 -15.81 -3.86 2.42
CA ALA A 354 -15.47 -5.20 1.94
C ALA A 354 -15.71 -5.36 0.42
N ASP A 355 -16.73 -6.11 0.01
CA ASP A 355 -17.09 -6.35 -1.39
C ASP A 355 -18.12 -5.38 -1.96
N GLU A 356 -18.74 -4.55 -1.11
CA GLU A 356 -19.86 -3.69 -1.49
C GLU A 356 -19.43 -2.23 -1.64
N ARG A 357 -20.06 -1.52 -2.58
CA ARG A 357 -19.91 -0.08 -2.76
C ARG A 357 -21.11 0.62 -2.16
N GLU A 358 -20.86 1.48 -1.22
CA GLU A 358 -21.90 2.29 -0.59
C GLU A 358 -21.75 3.77 -0.94
N ALA A 359 -22.87 4.46 -1.05
CA ALA A 359 -22.87 5.92 -1.23
C ALA A 359 -22.49 6.61 0.08
N VAL A 360 -21.53 7.54 0.02
CA VAL A 360 -21.06 8.29 1.18
C VAL A 360 -21.78 9.63 1.25
N GLU A 361 -22.42 9.92 2.38
CA GLU A 361 -22.99 11.25 2.64
C GLU A 361 -21.96 12.18 3.27
N ASN A 362 -21.24 11.70 4.29
CA ASN A 362 -20.18 12.43 4.98
C ASN A 362 -18.95 11.53 5.14
N ALA A 363 -17.75 12.14 5.07
CA ALA A 363 -16.51 11.48 5.39
C ALA A 363 -15.54 12.48 6.07
N TYR A 364 -14.57 11.96 6.80
CA TYR A 364 -13.75 12.72 7.73
C TYR A 364 -12.25 12.49 7.47
N PRO A 365 -11.36 13.27 8.09
CA PRO A 365 -9.92 13.05 7.97
C PRO A 365 -9.54 11.60 8.31
N GLY A 366 -8.74 11.01 7.47
CA GLY A 366 -8.42 9.59 7.54
C GLY A 366 -9.19 8.73 6.55
N ASP A 367 -10.42 9.10 6.21
CA ASP A 367 -11.21 8.29 5.28
C ASP A 367 -10.67 8.33 3.85
N ILE A 368 -10.93 7.24 3.16
CA ILE A 368 -10.65 7.09 1.74
C ILE A 368 -11.97 6.93 1.01
N ILE A 369 -12.23 7.82 0.06
CA ILE A 369 -13.43 7.75 -0.75
C ILE A 369 -13.08 7.66 -2.23
N GLY A 370 -13.88 6.91 -2.99
CA GLY A 370 -13.84 6.87 -4.45
C GLY A 370 -14.75 7.93 -5.03
N LEU A 371 -14.21 8.79 -5.88
CA LEU A 371 -14.96 9.78 -6.63
C LEU A 371 -15.17 9.30 -8.06
N PHE A 372 -16.37 9.42 -8.60
CA PHE A 372 -16.57 9.22 -10.02
C PHE A 372 -15.70 10.20 -10.82
N ASP A 373 -14.89 9.67 -11.73
CA ASP A 373 -13.96 10.47 -12.53
C ASP A 373 -14.39 10.52 -14.00
N PRO A 374 -14.88 11.67 -14.48
CA PRO A 374 -15.15 11.86 -15.91
C PRO A 374 -13.88 12.04 -16.76
N GLY A 375 -12.69 11.79 -16.24
CA GLY A 375 -11.40 11.97 -16.91
C GLY A 375 -10.73 13.33 -16.60
N ILE A 376 -11.05 13.92 -15.46
CA ILE A 376 -10.48 15.24 -15.07
C ILE A 376 -9.43 15.13 -13.95
N PHE A 377 -9.44 14.04 -13.18
CA PHE A 377 -8.51 13.86 -12.06
C PHE A 377 -7.20 13.23 -12.53
N ALA A 378 -6.12 13.69 -11.92
CA ALA A 378 -4.79 13.12 -12.06
C ALA A 378 -4.23 12.73 -10.68
N LEU A 379 -3.26 11.79 -10.68
CA LEU A 379 -2.54 11.42 -9.47
C LEU A 379 -1.83 12.64 -8.88
N GLY A 380 -2.02 12.88 -7.58
CA GLY A 380 -1.48 14.02 -6.84
C GLY A 380 -2.35 15.27 -6.87
N ASP A 381 -3.51 15.26 -7.57
CA ASP A 381 -4.42 16.41 -7.54
C ASP A 381 -4.93 16.66 -6.13
N SER A 382 -4.92 17.94 -5.73
CA SER A 382 -5.44 18.40 -4.46
C SER A 382 -6.84 18.99 -4.64
N LEU A 383 -7.72 18.69 -3.71
CA LEU A 383 -9.10 19.14 -3.67
C LEU A 383 -9.34 19.83 -2.32
N CYS A 384 -9.81 21.09 -2.32
CA CYS A 384 -10.01 21.80 -1.07
C CYS A 384 -11.12 22.87 -1.16
N THR A 385 -11.67 23.20 0.01
CA THR A 385 -12.49 24.40 0.24
C THR A 385 -11.62 25.47 0.89
N GLY A 386 -12.09 26.72 0.94
CA GLY A 386 -11.39 27.80 1.61
C GLY A 386 -10.02 28.08 0.98
N LYS A 387 -8.95 27.75 1.67
CA LYS A 387 -7.58 27.96 1.22
C LYS A 387 -7.19 26.99 0.10
N LYS A 388 -6.62 27.52 -1.00
CA LYS A 388 -6.14 26.72 -2.14
C LYS A 388 -4.79 26.06 -1.79
N ARG A 389 -4.82 24.88 -1.21
CA ARG A 389 -3.64 24.13 -0.79
C ARG A 389 -3.27 23.09 -1.85
N ARG A 390 -1.96 22.86 -2.02
CA ARG A 390 -1.45 21.77 -2.85
C ARG A 390 -0.64 20.82 -1.98
N TYR A 391 -1.03 19.58 -1.97
CA TYR A 391 -0.24 18.53 -1.33
C TYR A 391 0.94 18.15 -2.21
N PRO A 392 2.07 17.67 -1.65
CA PRO A 392 3.21 17.20 -2.43
C PRO A 392 2.76 16.13 -3.43
N GLY A 393 3.30 16.21 -4.63
CA GLY A 393 3.00 15.24 -5.68
C GLY A 393 3.36 13.81 -5.27
N ILE A 394 2.62 12.84 -5.81
CA ILE A 394 2.91 11.43 -5.61
C ILE A 394 4.23 11.11 -6.33
N PRO A 395 5.18 10.42 -5.69
CA PRO A 395 6.42 10.02 -6.33
C PRO A 395 6.16 9.14 -7.56
N VAL A 396 6.80 9.48 -8.67
CA VAL A 396 6.80 8.67 -9.88
C VAL A 396 8.21 8.11 -10.05
N PHE A 397 8.33 6.79 -10.07
CA PHE A 397 9.63 6.13 -10.24
C PHE A 397 10.00 6.10 -11.72
N ALA A 398 11.30 6.25 -11.99
CA ALA A 398 11.80 6.05 -13.34
C ALA A 398 11.63 4.58 -13.75
N PRO A 399 11.09 4.28 -14.94
CA PRO A 399 11.00 2.92 -15.43
C PRO A 399 12.39 2.34 -15.72
N GLU A 400 12.51 1.03 -15.51
CA GLU A 400 13.75 0.26 -15.74
C GLU A 400 13.68 -0.61 -17.00
N PHE A 401 12.47 -0.89 -17.48
CA PHE A 401 12.22 -1.72 -18.67
C PHE A 401 11.37 -0.95 -19.67
N PHE A 402 11.76 -1.03 -20.94
CA PHE A 402 11.09 -0.32 -22.02
C PHE A 402 10.73 -1.26 -23.15
N ALA A 403 9.54 -1.08 -23.72
CA ALA A 403 9.10 -1.80 -24.88
C ALA A 403 8.33 -0.88 -25.84
N ARG A 404 8.48 -1.12 -27.13
CA ARG A 404 7.61 -0.56 -28.14
C ARG A 404 6.35 -1.42 -28.25
N VAL A 405 5.20 -0.77 -28.19
CA VAL A 405 3.90 -1.44 -28.31
C VAL A 405 3.10 -0.86 -29.47
N SER A 406 2.44 -1.74 -30.21
CA SER A 406 1.56 -1.38 -31.33
C SER A 406 0.37 -2.32 -31.40
N SER A 407 -0.76 -1.86 -31.94
CA SER A 407 -1.92 -2.73 -32.16
C SER A 407 -1.61 -3.75 -33.26
N ILE A 408 -1.99 -5.02 -33.05
CA ILE A 408 -1.91 -6.06 -34.09
C ILE A 408 -2.97 -5.80 -35.16
N ASP A 409 -4.18 -5.39 -34.75
CA ASP A 409 -5.29 -5.09 -35.63
C ASP A 409 -5.44 -3.57 -35.80
N SER A 410 -5.25 -3.08 -37.03
CA SER A 410 -5.38 -1.66 -37.37
C SER A 410 -6.80 -1.11 -37.15
N LEU A 411 -7.84 -1.95 -37.22
CA LEU A 411 -9.23 -1.56 -36.96
C LEU A 411 -9.46 -1.27 -35.46
N LYS A 412 -8.66 -1.83 -34.59
CA LYS A 412 -8.72 -1.65 -33.13
C LYS A 412 -7.77 -0.55 -32.61
N ARG A 413 -7.17 0.22 -33.50
CA ARG A 413 -6.21 1.29 -33.13
C ARG A 413 -6.80 2.29 -32.13
N LYS A 414 -8.05 2.68 -32.24
CA LYS A 414 -8.70 3.62 -31.31
C LYS A 414 -8.81 3.03 -29.91
N GLN A 415 -9.19 1.76 -29.82
CA GLN A 415 -9.28 1.03 -28.55
C GLN A 415 -7.91 0.87 -27.92
N PHE A 416 -6.89 0.51 -28.70
CA PHE A 416 -5.50 0.41 -28.27
C PHE A 416 -5.01 1.73 -27.68
N VAL A 417 -5.11 2.85 -28.42
CA VAL A 417 -4.65 4.16 -27.94
C VAL A 417 -5.40 4.57 -26.68
N LYS A 418 -6.72 4.40 -26.66
CA LYS A 418 -7.54 4.69 -25.48
C LYS A 418 -7.07 3.87 -24.26
N GLY A 419 -6.87 2.56 -24.43
CA GLY A 419 -6.44 1.69 -23.34
C GLY A 419 -5.05 2.04 -22.81
N VAL A 420 -4.07 2.28 -23.69
CA VAL A 420 -2.72 2.66 -23.28
C VAL A 420 -2.70 4.00 -22.53
N LEU A 421 -3.45 5.00 -23.03
CA LEU A 421 -3.53 6.30 -22.34
C LEU A 421 -4.18 6.17 -20.96
N GLN A 422 -5.28 5.42 -20.87
CA GLN A 422 -5.98 5.23 -19.59
C GLN A 422 -5.12 4.49 -18.57
N LEU A 423 -4.40 3.43 -18.98
CA LEU A 423 -3.47 2.71 -18.11
C LEU A 423 -2.27 3.57 -17.70
N SER A 424 -1.85 4.52 -18.54
CA SER A 424 -0.84 5.51 -18.19
C SER A 424 -1.37 6.53 -17.16
N GLU A 425 -2.61 6.98 -17.28
CA GLU A 425 -3.26 7.89 -16.33
C GLU A 425 -3.50 7.24 -14.96
N GLU A 426 -3.78 5.93 -14.93
CA GLU A 426 -3.83 5.13 -13.70
C GLU A 426 -2.44 4.97 -13.05
N GLY A 427 -1.37 5.22 -13.82
CA GLY A 427 0.01 5.01 -13.42
C GLY A 427 0.47 3.54 -13.48
N ALA A 428 -0.30 2.65 -14.09
CA ALA A 428 0.09 1.26 -14.26
C ALA A 428 1.30 1.10 -15.20
N ILE A 429 1.47 2.05 -16.11
CA ILE A 429 2.58 2.16 -17.06
C ILE A 429 2.96 3.62 -17.27
N GLN A 430 4.15 3.87 -17.79
CA GLN A 430 4.55 5.18 -18.29
C GLN A 430 4.66 5.14 -19.82
N THR A 431 4.19 6.20 -20.49
CA THR A 431 4.20 6.26 -21.95
C THR A 431 5.12 7.36 -22.46
N PHE A 432 5.84 7.04 -23.53
CA PHE A 432 6.76 7.94 -24.18
C PHE A 432 6.50 7.93 -25.70
N LYS A 433 6.57 9.10 -26.31
CA LYS A 433 6.36 9.29 -27.76
C LYS A 433 7.63 9.85 -28.38
N ARG A 434 8.04 9.33 -29.53
CA ARG A 434 9.13 9.93 -30.31
C ARG A 434 8.62 11.14 -31.08
N PRO A 435 9.40 12.21 -31.20
CA PRO A 435 9.07 13.33 -32.06
C PRO A 435 8.84 12.86 -33.51
N GLY A 436 7.80 13.36 -34.17
CA GLY A 436 7.49 13.04 -35.56
C GLY A 436 6.84 11.69 -35.83
N ILE A 437 6.67 10.83 -34.82
CA ILE A 437 5.95 9.54 -34.92
C ILE A 437 4.61 9.68 -34.20
N GLY A 438 3.51 9.36 -34.90
CA GLY A 438 2.18 9.42 -34.30
C GLY A 438 1.92 8.30 -33.27
N PHE A 439 0.66 8.17 -32.84
CA PHE A 439 0.22 7.11 -31.90
C PHE A 439 0.24 5.69 -32.49
N GLU A 440 0.91 5.46 -33.60
CA GLU A 440 1.03 4.14 -34.23
C GLU A 440 1.95 3.22 -33.44
N GLU A 441 2.99 3.80 -32.86
CA GLU A 441 3.94 3.13 -31.98
C GLU A 441 4.14 3.96 -30.71
N ILE A 442 3.90 3.36 -29.57
CA ILE A 442 4.10 3.98 -28.25
C ILE A 442 5.23 3.22 -27.55
N ILE A 443 6.15 3.95 -26.97
CA ILE A 443 7.12 3.36 -26.04
C ILE A 443 6.47 3.32 -24.66
N VAL A 444 6.42 2.14 -24.07
CA VAL A 444 5.94 1.91 -22.71
C VAL A 444 7.14 1.62 -21.83
N GLY A 445 7.23 2.34 -20.71
CA GLY A 445 8.18 2.11 -19.64
C GLY A 445 7.48 1.54 -18.41
N VAL A 446 8.11 0.57 -17.75
CA VAL A 446 7.62 -0.09 -16.53
C VAL A 446 8.77 -0.32 -15.55
N VAL A 447 8.45 -0.42 -14.26
CA VAL A 447 9.42 -0.70 -13.21
C VAL A 447 9.77 -2.19 -13.18
N GLY A 448 8.80 -3.07 -13.46
CA GLY A 448 8.98 -4.51 -13.47
C GLY A 448 8.37 -5.19 -14.70
N VAL A 449 8.94 -6.32 -15.09
CA VAL A 449 8.59 -7.03 -16.35
C VAL A 449 7.15 -7.56 -16.34
N LEU A 450 6.62 -7.98 -15.18
CA LEU A 450 5.24 -8.46 -15.05
C LEU A 450 4.20 -7.39 -15.40
N GLN A 451 4.53 -6.10 -15.26
CA GLN A 451 3.62 -5.02 -15.67
C GLN A 451 3.31 -5.06 -17.18
N PHE A 452 4.21 -5.57 -18.02
CA PHE A 452 3.91 -5.78 -19.44
C PHE A 452 2.85 -6.88 -19.65
N GLU A 453 2.89 -7.96 -18.87
CA GLU A 453 1.88 -9.02 -18.97
C GLU A 453 0.50 -8.52 -18.53
N VAL A 454 0.48 -7.69 -17.46
CA VAL A 454 -0.74 -7.02 -17.01
C VAL A 454 -1.27 -6.06 -18.09
N LEU A 455 -0.38 -5.29 -18.72
CA LEU A 455 -0.74 -4.42 -19.84
C LEU A 455 -1.39 -5.21 -20.99
N GLU A 456 -0.75 -6.31 -21.43
CA GLU A 456 -1.27 -7.17 -22.50
C GLU A 456 -2.63 -7.76 -22.13
N HIS A 457 -2.76 -8.28 -20.91
CA HIS A 457 -4.02 -8.85 -20.41
C HIS A 457 -5.13 -7.80 -20.36
N ARG A 458 -4.89 -6.63 -19.77
CA ARG A 458 -5.89 -5.57 -19.62
C ARG A 458 -6.29 -4.98 -20.98
N LEU A 459 -5.35 -4.75 -21.91
CA LEU A 459 -5.68 -4.28 -23.26
C LEU A 459 -6.56 -5.28 -24.00
N LYS A 460 -6.32 -6.59 -23.84
CA LYS A 460 -7.12 -7.64 -24.46
C LYS A 460 -8.51 -7.74 -23.83
N THR A 461 -8.61 -7.80 -22.51
CA THR A 461 -9.88 -8.07 -21.80
C THR A 461 -10.78 -6.83 -21.69
N GLU A 462 -10.21 -5.66 -21.37
CA GLU A 462 -10.96 -4.44 -21.13
C GLU A 462 -11.21 -3.61 -22.39
N TYR A 463 -10.25 -3.62 -23.33
CA TYR A 463 -10.29 -2.77 -24.54
C TYR A 463 -10.44 -3.57 -25.83
N ASN A 464 -10.46 -4.91 -25.75
CA ASN A 464 -10.50 -5.81 -26.92
C ASN A 464 -9.41 -5.49 -27.96
N ALA A 465 -8.19 -5.15 -27.48
CA ALA A 465 -7.06 -4.76 -28.31
C ALA A 465 -5.87 -5.68 -28.00
N GLU A 466 -5.47 -6.50 -28.96
CA GLU A 466 -4.25 -7.29 -28.90
C GLU A 466 -3.07 -6.47 -29.40
N ILE A 467 -1.91 -6.62 -28.74
CA ILE A 467 -0.72 -5.83 -29.05
C ILE A 467 0.46 -6.69 -29.47
N ARG A 468 1.33 -6.09 -30.27
CA ARG A 468 2.69 -6.56 -30.50
C ARG A 468 3.62 -5.78 -29.59
N ARG A 469 4.44 -6.49 -28.83
CA ARG A 469 5.47 -5.92 -27.95
C ARG A 469 6.85 -6.24 -28.48
N GLN A 470 7.71 -5.23 -28.55
CA GLN A 470 9.12 -5.34 -28.90
C GLN A 470 9.94 -4.71 -27.77
N GLN A 471 10.75 -5.50 -27.09
CA GLN A 471 11.65 -5.02 -26.05
C GLN A 471 12.65 -4.01 -26.64
N LEU A 472 12.89 -2.92 -25.90
CA LEU A 472 13.89 -1.90 -26.22
C LEU A 472 15.08 -1.97 -25.25
N PRO A 473 16.28 -1.57 -25.69
CA PRO A 473 17.48 -1.69 -24.86
C PRO A 473 17.63 -0.60 -23.79
N TYR A 474 16.70 0.35 -23.72
CA TYR A 474 16.76 1.43 -22.74
C TYR A 474 16.63 0.90 -21.31
N ARG A 475 17.36 1.54 -20.40
CA ARG A 475 17.38 1.27 -18.97
C ARG A 475 17.06 2.50 -18.12
N PHE A 476 17.24 3.69 -18.69
CA PHE A 476 17.10 4.95 -17.97
C PHE A 476 16.26 5.94 -18.78
N VAL A 477 15.46 6.72 -18.07
CA VAL A 477 14.84 7.93 -18.58
C VAL A 477 15.32 9.12 -17.75
N ARG A 478 15.54 10.27 -18.39
CA ARG A 478 15.86 11.54 -17.72
C ARG A 478 15.01 12.65 -18.31
N TRP A 479 14.45 13.46 -17.47
CA TRP A 479 13.64 14.63 -17.84
C TRP A 479 14.56 15.82 -18.04
N ILE A 480 14.40 16.55 -19.14
CA ILE A 480 15.16 17.76 -19.43
C ILE A 480 14.56 18.88 -18.59
N THR A 481 15.32 19.39 -17.62
CA THR A 481 14.93 20.53 -16.77
C THR A 481 15.42 21.86 -17.33
N LYS A 482 16.57 21.82 -18.00
CA LYS A 482 17.17 22.99 -18.66
C LYS A 482 17.97 22.53 -19.86
N THR A 483 17.86 23.30 -20.94
CA THR A 483 18.65 23.07 -22.16
C THR A 483 19.29 24.37 -22.64
N PRO A 484 20.57 24.34 -23.05
CA PRO A 484 21.27 25.53 -23.57
C PRO A 484 20.89 25.88 -25.01
N LYS A 485 20.19 24.97 -25.71
CA LYS A 485 19.85 25.07 -27.15
C LYS A 485 18.55 24.35 -27.43
N ALA A 486 18.07 24.40 -28.69
CA ALA A 486 16.90 23.64 -29.11
C ALA A 486 17.12 22.14 -28.88
N ILE A 487 16.07 21.43 -28.48
CA ILE A 487 16.16 20.03 -28.07
C ILE A 487 16.62 19.14 -29.23
N GLU A 488 16.24 19.50 -30.45
CA GLU A 488 16.62 18.81 -31.69
C GLU A 488 18.12 18.92 -31.97
N ASP A 489 18.78 19.98 -31.45
CA ASP A 489 20.21 20.24 -31.62
C ASP A 489 21.09 19.60 -30.55
N LEU A 490 20.48 18.89 -29.60
CA LEU A 490 21.22 18.17 -28.55
C LEU A 490 22.10 17.08 -29.18
N LYS A 491 23.38 17.09 -28.82
CA LYS A 491 24.30 16.01 -29.19
C LYS A 491 23.98 14.81 -28.30
N LEU A 492 23.53 13.71 -28.89
CA LEU A 492 23.22 12.46 -28.21
C LEU A 492 24.01 11.30 -28.84
N SER A 493 24.37 10.32 -28.03
CA SER A 493 24.97 9.08 -28.51
C SER A 493 23.95 8.22 -29.27
N SER A 494 24.41 7.27 -30.07
CA SER A 494 23.55 6.31 -30.76
C SER A 494 22.72 5.42 -29.84
N THR A 495 23.10 5.34 -28.55
CA THR A 495 22.45 4.60 -27.47
C THR A 495 21.48 5.48 -26.65
N SER A 496 21.08 6.62 -27.21
CA SER A 496 20.15 7.56 -26.60
C SER A 496 19.06 7.96 -27.58
N SER A 497 17.89 8.32 -27.10
CA SER A 497 16.77 8.76 -27.94
C SER A 497 15.95 9.83 -27.25
N LEU A 498 15.63 10.89 -27.98
CA LEU A 498 14.66 11.91 -27.55
C LEU A 498 13.25 11.33 -27.57
N ALA A 499 12.46 11.69 -26.57
CA ALA A 499 11.05 11.37 -26.49
C ALA A 499 10.30 12.44 -25.69
N LYS A 500 8.98 12.36 -25.70
CA LYS A 500 8.07 13.12 -24.83
C LYS A 500 7.30 12.18 -23.93
N ASP A 501 7.16 12.53 -22.67
CA ASP A 501 6.32 11.77 -21.75
C ASP A 501 4.81 12.04 -21.97
N ALA A 502 3.95 11.43 -21.14
CA ALA A 502 2.49 11.58 -21.24
C ALA A 502 1.99 13.01 -21.03
N ARG A 503 2.80 13.91 -20.44
CA ARG A 503 2.48 15.34 -20.22
C ARG A 503 3.20 16.25 -21.23
N ASP A 504 3.64 15.72 -22.36
CA ASP A 504 4.42 16.41 -23.40
C ASP A 504 5.74 17.05 -22.93
N ARG A 505 6.30 16.59 -21.79
CA ARG A 505 7.61 17.02 -21.31
C ARG A 505 8.70 16.26 -22.04
N ASP A 506 9.78 16.98 -22.35
CA ASP A 506 10.91 16.42 -23.09
C ASP A 506 11.76 15.53 -22.19
N VAL A 507 12.06 14.33 -22.67
CA VAL A 507 12.87 13.33 -21.99
C VAL A 507 13.90 12.72 -22.92
N ILE A 508 14.97 12.17 -22.33
CA ILE A 508 15.93 11.37 -23.06
C ILE A 508 15.89 9.94 -22.47
N LEU A 509 15.75 8.95 -23.34
CA LEU A 509 15.88 7.53 -23.02
C LEU A 509 17.34 7.12 -23.28
N PHE A 510 17.93 6.40 -22.31
CA PHE A 510 19.33 5.96 -22.37
C PHE A 510 19.44 4.45 -22.15
N GLU A 511 20.37 3.80 -22.85
CA GLU A 511 20.66 2.37 -22.67
C GLU A 511 21.56 2.11 -21.46
N ASN A 512 22.43 3.04 -21.10
CA ASN A 512 23.43 2.87 -20.03
C ASN A 512 23.85 4.23 -19.43
N GLU A 513 24.54 4.19 -18.29
CA GLU A 513 25.03 5.38 -17.59
C GLU A 513 26.09 6.16 -18.36
N TRP A 514 26.89 5.48 -19.20
CA TRP A 514 27.86 6.15 -20.05
C TRP A 514 27.18 7.15 -20.99
N SER A 515 26.05 6.74 -21.59
CA SER A 515 25.27 7.61 -22.49
C SER A 515 24.75 8.86 -21.78
N ILE A 516 24.39 8.76 -20.50
CA ILE A 516 23.95 9.91 -19.68
C ILE A 516 25.11 10.88 -19.48
N ARG A 517 26.27 10.37 -19.05
CA ARG A 517 27.49 11.18 -18.86
C ARG A 517 27.91 11.85 -20.17
N TRP A 518 27.91 11.09 -21.26
CA TRP A 518 28.26 11.59 -22.58
C TRP A 518 27.34 12.74 -23.03
N ALA A 519 26.02 12.63 -22.80
CA ALA A 519 25.07 13.68 -23.12
C ALA A 519 25.31 14.97 -22.30
N LEU A 520 25.64 14.84 -21.01
CA LEU A 520 25.94 15.99 -20.14
C LEU A 520 27.27 16.66 -20.55
N GLU A 521 28.31 15.89 -20.84
CA GLU A 521 29.63 16.41 -21.24
C GLU A 521 29.61 17.14 -22.62
N ASN A 522 28.78 16.67 -23.56
CA ASN A 522 28.70 17.21 -24.91
C ASN A 522 27.62 18.31 -25.12
N ASN A 523 26.87 18.65 -24.06
CA ASN A 523 25.87 19.69 -24.05
C ASN A 523 25.99 20.52 -22.77
N GLU A 524 26.99 21.39 -22.74
CA GLU A 524 27.25 22.29 -21.60
C GLU A 524 26.00 23.11 -21.25
N GLY A 525 25.57 23.04 -19.96
CA GLY A 525 24.34 23.67 -19.47
C GLY A 525 23.06 22.84 -19.63
N LEU A 526 23.16 21.58 -20.08
CA LEU A 526 22.06 20.63 -20.03
C LEU A 526 21.88 20.12 -18.59
N GLU A 527 20.66 20.23 -18.05
CA GLU A 527 20.32 19.71 -16.75
C GLU A 527 19.23 18.63 -16.90
N LEU A 528 19.44 17.50 -16.22
CA LEU A 528 18.58 16.32 -16.29
C LEU A 528 18.08 15.93 -14.89
N ALA A 529 16.78 15.70 -14.75
CA ALA A 529 16.19 15.15 -13.54
C ALA A 529 15.98 13.63 -13.66
N GLU A 530 16.14 12.91 -12.54
CA GLU A 530 15.90 11.47 -12.47
C GLU A 530 14.42 11.12 -12.36
N THR A 531 13.61 12.03 -11.84
CA THR A 531 12.17 11.81 -11.63
C THR A 531 11.36 12.99 -12.14
N ALA A 532 10.15 12.70 -12.60
CA ALA A 532 9.18 13.69 -13.07
C ALA A 532 8.64 14.60 -11.95
N SER A 533 8.73 14.19 -10.69
CA SER A 533 8.21 14.92 -9.53
C SER A 533 9.01 16.18 -9.16
N ARG A 534 10.23 16.35 -9.70
CA ARG A 534 11.05 17.54 -9.49
C ARG A 534 10.74 18.69 -10.46
N LEU A 535 9.75 18.51 -11.32
CA LEU A 535 9.44 19.48 -12.39
C LEU A 535 8.21 20.35 -12.10
N GLY A 536 7.72 20.39 -10.84
CA GLY A 536 6.67 21.31 -10.36
C GLY A 536 5.30 21.02 -10.91
#